data_77ddd16191831a997e4133df9a93868a
#
_entry.id   77ddd16191831a997e4133df9a93868a
#
_cell.length_a   1.000
_cell.length_b   1.000
_cell.length_c   1.000
_cell.angle_alpha   90.00
_cell.angle_beta   90.00
_cell.angle_gamma   90.00
#
_symmetry.space_group_name_H-M   'P 1'
#
loop_
_entity.id
_entity.type
_entity.pdbx_description
1 polymer ?
#
loop_
_entity_poly.entity_id
_entity_poly.type
_entity_poly.pdbx_seq_one_letter_code
_entity_poly.pdbx_strand_id
1 'polypeptide(L)'
;MMLDARHFSNSTWHDFEIGQGASVLDKLETAGCNPKKELVEVMPAAHSILAGLVIDRDAATTVTGLYAAGENATGIHGAGRLSGNGLTSGVVMGRVAGKKAAAHSDSEVSHTTNYIDQNIQETIKITKKDKNSLEAIKLKIREAAESGLGVIRNEKDLKAAMDTFAAMEKKLQKFNLENPSTFEIWQMTRLASMMASAALEKQMNHFGQ
;
A
#
# COMPACT_ATOMS: atom_id res chain seq x y z
N MET A 1 -11.31 19.22 -2.36
CA MET A 1 -10.32 20.11 -3.06
C MET A 1 -10.81 20.29 -4.48
N MET A 2 -10.61 21.49 -5.09
CA MET A 2 -11.04 21.76 -6.47
C MET A 2 -9.82 21.97 -7.34
N LEU A 3 -9.78 21.30 -8.49
CA LEU A 3 -8.78 21.46 -9.52
C LEU A 3 -9.34 22.39 -10.62
N ASP A 4 -8.60 23.41 -10.99
CA ASP A 4 -8.95 24.32 -12.09
C ASP A 4 -8.02 24.12 -13.29
N ALA A 5 -8.55 23.53 -14.35
CA ALA A 5 -7.85 23.32 -15.61
C ALA A 5 -8.45 24.16 -16.77
N ARG A 6 -9.41 25.04 -16.48
CA ARG A 6 -10.11 25.88 -17.49
C ARG A 6 -9.18 26.85 -18.21
N HIS A 7 -8.03 27.16 -17.60
CA HIS A 7 -7.02 28.07 -18.18
C HIS A 7 -6.05 27.38 -19.15
N PHE A 8 -6.16 26.07 -19.33
CA PHE A 8 -5.28 25.35 -20.26
C PHE A 8 -5.54 25.76 -21.72
N SER A 9 -4.45 25.92 -22.49
CA SER A 9 -4.53 26.18 -23.91
C SER A 9 -5.05 24.95 -24.68
N ASN A 10 -5.52 25.19 -25.92
CA ASN A 10 -5.93 24.09 -26.79
C ASN A 10 -4.78 23.11 -27.06
N SER A 11 -3.53 23.57 -27.17
CA SER A 11 -2.37 22.69 -27.32
C SER A 11 -2.13 21.83 -26.06
N THR A 12 -2.26 22.42 -24.87
CA THR A 12 -2.12 21.66 -23.60
C THR A 12 -3.20 20.59 -23.48
N TRP A 13 -4.44 20.91 -23.85
CA TRP A 13 -5.51 19.93 -23.88
C TRP A 13 -5.26 18.82 -24.90
N HIS A 14 -4.78 19.17 -26.09
CA HIS A 14 -4.44 18.18 -27.11
C HIS A 14 -3.35 17.22 -26.62
N ASP A 15 -2.27 17.75 -26.04
CA ASP A 15 -1.18 16.93 -25.48
C ASP A 15 -1.67 16.02 -24.35
N PHE A 16 -2.59 16.49 -23.53
CA PHE A 16 -3.22 15.70 -22.48
C PHE A 16 -4.11 14.60 -23.06
N GLU A 17 -4.89 14.90 -24.09
CA GLU A 17 -5.81 13.96 -24.77
C GLU A 17 -5.05 12.81 -25.47
N ILE A 18 -3.95 13.09 -26.14
CA ILE A 18 -3.13 12.06 -26.82
C ILE A 18 -2.22 11.29 -25.87
N GLY A 19 -2.03 11.78 -24.65
CA GLY A 19 -1.21 11.18 -23.61
C GLY A 19 -2.00 10.30 -22.65
N GLN A 20 -1.59 10.31 -21.39
CA GLN A 20 -2.22 9.53 -20.34
C GLN A 20 -3.58 10.09 -19.88
N GLY A 21 -3.94 11.27 -20.32
CA GLY A 21 -5.16 11.95 -19.92
C GLY A 21 -6.44 11.45 -20.57
N ALA A 22 -6.36 10.76 -21.70
CA ALA A 22 -7.54 10.29 -22.44
C ALA A 22 -8.51 9.48 -21.55
N SER A 23 -8.02 8.53 -20.80
CA SER A 23 -8.86 7.71 -19.91
C SER A 23 -9.43 8.49 -18.72
N VAL A 24 -8.79 9.56 -18.31
CA VAL A 24 -9.29 10.45 -17.24
C VAL A 24 -10.43 11.31 -17.78
N LEU A 25 -10.26 11.85 -18.98
CA LEU A 25 -11.30 12.67 -19.65
C LEU A 25 -12.57 11.84 -19.90
N ASP A 26 -12.44 10.63 -20.41
CA ASP A 26 -13.55 9.70 -20.61
C ASP A 26 -14.34 9.44 -19.31
N LYS A 27 -13.64 9.21 -18.20
CA LYS A 27 -14.26 9.02 -16.88
C LYS A 27 -14.96 10.29 -16.38
N LEU A 28 -14.37 11.46 -16.57
CA LEU A 28 -14.96 12.73 -16.19
C LEU A 28 -16.21 13.02 -17.02
N GLU A 29 -16.17 12.79 -18.32
CA GLU A 29 -17.30 12.94 -19.22
C GLU A 29 -18.43 11.98 -18.85
N THR A 30 -18.12 10.71 -18.56
CA THR A 30 -19.08 9.72 -18.06
C THR A 30 -19.72 10.16 -16.74
N ALA A 31 -18.98 10.85 -15.88
CA ALA A 31 -19.48 11.44 -14.63
C ALA A 31 -20.22 12.77 -14.83
N GLY A 32 -20.36 13.26 -16.08
CA GLY A 32 -21.03 14.52 -16.40
C GLY A 32 -20.19 15.77 -16.10
N CYS A 33 -18.89 15.64 -15.89
CA CYS A 33 -17.97 16.73 -15.56
C CYS A 33 -17.12 17.11 -16.78
N ASN A 34 -17.13 18.41 -17.16
CA ASN A 34 -16.30 18.94 -18.24
C ASN A 34 -15.17 19.82 -17.69
N PRO A 35 -13.94 19.31 -17.56
CA PRO A 35 -12.83 20.03 -16.95
C PRO A 35 -12.38 21.27 -17.75
N LYS A 36 -12.79 21.39 -19.01
CA LYS A 36 -12.54 22.59 -19.82
C LYS A 36 -13.45 23.76 -19.45
N LYS A 37 -14.58 23.50 -18.78
CA LYS A 37 -15.61 24.50 -18.47
C LYS A 37 -15.85 24.70 -16.97
N GLU A 38 -15.56 23.71 -16.17
CA GLU A 38 -15.89 23.69 -14.74
C GLU A 38 -14.75 23.20 -13.86
N LEU A 39 -14.84 23.46 -12.58
CA LEU A 39 -13.91 22.95 -11.57
C LEU A 39 -14.15 21.46 -11.34
N VAL A 40 -13.08 20.69 -11.28
CA VAL A 40 -13.13 19.26 -10.99
C VAL A 40 -12.91 19.03 -9.50
N GLU A 41 -13.87 18.38 -8.84
CA GLU A 41 -13.68 17.96 -7.47
C GLU A 41 -12.69 16.80 -7.41
N VAL A 42 -11.64 16.95 -6.62
CA VAL A 42 -10.59 15.95 -6.44
C VAL A 42 -10.26 15.76 -4.98
N MET A 43 -9.83 14.55 -4.65
CA MET A 43 -9.30 14.23 -3.33
C MET A 43 -8.05 13.38 -3.47
N PRO A 44 -7.08 13.53 -2.54
CA PRO A 44 -5.96 12.61 -2.48
C PRO A 44 -6.44 11.19 -2.18
N ALA A 45 -5.86 10.21 -2.87
CA ALA A 45 -6.14 8.80 -2.66
C ALA A 45 -4.84 8.02 -2.59
N ALA A 46 -4.84 6.92 -1.83
CA ALA A 46 -3.74 5.98 -1.83
C ALA A 46 -3.60 5.37 -3.24
N HIS A 47 -2.43 5.50 -3.84
CA HIS A 47 -2.14 5.00 -5.19
C HIS A 47 -1.08 3.91 -5.17
N SER A 48 0.02 4.15 -4.48
CA SER A 48 1.15 3.21 -4.36
C SER A 48 1.89 3.42 -3.05
N ILE A 49 2.63 2.41 -2.63
CA ILE A 49 3.49 2.46 -1.45
C ILE A 49 4.95 2.48 -1.93
N LEU A 50 5.73 3.47 -1.45
CA LEU A 50 7.15 3.58 -1.74
C LEU A 50 7.99 3.02 -0.58
N ALA A 51 7.50 1.96 0.02
CA ALA A 51 8.11 1.28 1.15
C ALA A 51 8.06 -0.23 0.94
N GLY A 52 8.84 -0.96 1.70
CA GLY A 52 8.90 -2.42 1.61
C GLY A 52 10.17 -2.94 2.26
N LEU A 53 10.61 -4.10 1.84
CA LEU A 53 11.85 -4.69 2.31
C LEU A 53 13.05 -3.87 1.79
N VAL A 54 13.97 -3.55 2.67
CA VAL A 54 15.24 -2.93 2.28
C VAL A 54 16.06 -3.94 1.48
N ILE A 55 16.49 -3.55 0.30
CA ILE A 55 17.28 -4.39 -0.61
C ILE A 55 18.62 -3.72 -0.98
N ASP A 56 19.58 -4.55 -1.32
CA ASP A 56 20.84 -4.12 -1.91
C ASP A 56 20.77 -4.08 -3.45
N ARG A 57 21.93 -3.90 -4.10
CA ARG A 57 22.05 -3.85 -5.58
C ARG A 57 21.71 -5.17 -6.25
N ASP A 58 21.77 -6.28 -5.52
CA ASP A 58 21.47 -7.62 -5.96
C ASP A 58 20.03 -8.02 -5.65
N ALA A 59 19.22 -7.06 -5.20
CA ALA A 59 17.82 -7.25 -4.73
C ALA A 59 17.70 -8.19 -3.52
N ALA A 60 18.80 -8.45 -2.80
CA ALA A 60 18.83 -9.26 -1.60
C ALA A 60 18.41 -8.41 -0.39
N THR A 61 17.67 -9.03 0.52
CA THR A 61 17.32 -8.45 1.82
C THR A 61 18.38 -8.80 2.88
N THR A 62 18.21 -8.31 4.08
CA THR A 62 19.04 -8.70 5.24
C THR A 62 18.84 -10.16 5.67
N VAL A 63 17.81 -10.83 5.16
CA VAL A 63 17.54 -12.25 5.42
C VAL A 63 18.11 -13.07 4.27
N THR A 64 19.05 -13.98 4.59
CA THR A 64 19.70 -14.83 3.59
C THR A 64 18.67 -15.66 2.82
N GLY A 65 18.77 -15.65 1.49
CA GLY A 65 17.86 -16.36 0.59
C GLY A 65 16.54 -15.63 0.31
N LEU A 66 16.30 -14.47 0.92
CA LEU A 66 15.11 -13.65 0.68
C LEU A 66 15.47 -12.46 -0.24
N TYR A 67 14.77 -12.38 -1.36
CA TYR A 67 14.90 -11.31 -2.35
C TYR A 67 13.58 -10.56 -2.51
N ALA A 68 13.64 -9.28 -2.84
CA ALA A 68 12.43 -8.48 -3.08
C ALA A 68 12.61 -7.54 -4.27
N ALA A 69 11.50 -7.21 -4.96
CA ALA A 69 11.50 -6.30 -6.08
C ALA A 69 10.16 -5.59 -6.25
N GLY A 70 10.16 -4.49 -7.01
CA GLY A 70 8.95 -3.70 -7.29
C GLY A 70 8.44 -2.96 -6.07
N GLU A 71 7.14 -2.87 -5.92
CA GLU A 71 6.48 -2.11 -4.84
C GLU A 71 6.70 -2.73 -3.44
N ASN A 72 7.12 -4.00 -3.38
CA ASN A 72 7.48 -4.68 -2.12
C ASN A 72 8.90 -4.36 -1.64
N ALA A 73 9.69 -3.59 -2.41
CA ALA A 73 11.06 -3.23 -2.09
C ALA A 73 11.19 -1.71 -1.90
N THR A 74 12.04 -1.29 -0.97
CA THR A 74 12.33 0.12 -0.71
C THR A 74 13.77 0.49 -1.07
N GLY A 75 14.06 1.80 -1.15
CA GLY A 75 15.38 2.34 -1.38
C GLY A 75 15.65 2.83 -2.80
N ILE A 76 14.82 2.48 -3.78
CA ILE A 76 15.02 2.83 -5.19
C ILE A 76 14.47 4.22 -5.55
N HIS A 77 13.33 4.60 -4.94
CA HIS A 77 12.56 5.77 -5.36
C HIS A 77 12.70 6.98 -4.41
N GLY A 78 13.35 6.82 -3.27
CA GLY A 78 13.40 7.87 -2.24
C GLY A 78 12.00 8.24 -1.74
N ALA A 79 11.79 9.54 -1.49
CA ALA A 79 10.52 10.05 -0.95
C ALA A 79 9.41 10.19 -2.00
N GLY A 80 9.74 10.16 -3.30
CA GLY A 80 8.77 10.34 -4.37
C GLY A 80 9.22 9.68 -5.67
N ARG A 81 8.39 8.80 -6.19
CA ARG A 81 8.65 8.08 -7.45
C ARG A 81 8.25 8.93 -8.66
N LEU A 82 9.12 9.00 -9.66
CA LEU A 82 8.75 9.53 -10.97
C LEU A 82 7.70 8.65 -11.66
N SER A 83 6.76 9.28 -12.35
CA SER A 83 5.71 8.58 -13.09
C SER A 83 6.31 7.56 -14.09
N GLY A 84 5.68 6.40 -14.22
CA GLY A 84 6.14 5.31 -15.08
C GLY A 84 7.19 4.37 -14.43
N ASN A 85 8.02 4.84 -13.51
CA ASN A 85 9.12 4.07 -12.96
C ASN A 85 8.70 2.89 -12.05
N GLY A 86 7.43 2.80 -11.64
CA GLY A 86 6.94 1.67 -10.83
C GLY A 86 7.05 0.33 -11.56
N LEU A 87 6.55 0.27 -12.79
CA LEU A 87 6.66 -0.94 -13.63
C LEU A 87 8.10 -1.21 -14.03
N THR A 88 8.84 -0.18 -14.44
CA THR A 88 10.24 -0.31 -14.85
C THR A 88 11.11 -0.90 -13.73
N SER A 89 10.99 -0.37 -12.51
CA SER A 89 11.71 -0.89 -11.35
C SER A 89 11.30 -2.32 -11.01
N GLY A 90 10.01 -2.64 -11.10
CA GLY A 90 9.51 -4.00 -10.89
C GLY A 90 10.10 -5.00 -11.87
N VAL A 91 10.15 -4.67 -13.16
CA VAL A 91 10.72 -5.54 -14.21
C VAL A 91 12.24 -5.68 -14.05
N VAL A 92 12.96 -4.57 -13.89
CA VAL A 92 14.44 -4.57 -13.80
C VAL A 92 14.90 -5.29 -12.53
N MET A 93 14.39 -4.89 -11.37
CA MET A 93 14.79 -5.49 -10.09
C MET A 93 14.25 -6.91 -9.94
N GLY A 94 13.07 -7.22 -10.49
CA GLY A 94 12.55 -8.59 -10.53
C GLY A 94 13.45 -9.52 -11.33
N ARG A 95 14.01 -9.06 -12.44
CA ARG A 95 15.02 -9.83 -13.21
C ARG A 95 16.30 -10.04 -12.39
N VAL A 96 16.77 -9.01 -11.67
CA VAL A 96 17.96 -9.12 -10.82
C VAL A 96 17.68 -10.11 -9.69
N ALA A 97 16.59 -9.93 -8.96
CA ALA A 97 16.16 -10.81 -7.87
C ALA A 97 16.06 -12.27 -8.32
N GLY A 98 15.37 -12.53 -9.43
CA GLY A 98 15.21 -13.89 -9.97
C GLY A 98 16.54 -14.56 -10.33
N LYS A 99 17.48 -13.83 -10.97
CA LYS A 99 18.81 -14.38 -11.28
C LYS A 99 19.60 -14.70 -10.01
N LYS A 100 19.57 -13.83 -9.02
CA LYS A 100 20.32 -14.01 -7.78
C LYS A 100 19.71 -15.11 -6.92
N ALA A 101 18.38 -15.18 -6.84
CA ALA A 101 17.68 -16.26 -6.14
C ALA A 101 17.98 -17.64 -6.77
N ALA A 102 17.98 -17.75 -8.10
CA ALA A 102 18.34 -18.98 -8.78
C ALA A 102 19.78 -19.40 -8.49
N ALA A 103 20.74 -18.47 -8.60
CA ALA A 103 22.15 -18.76 -8.28
C ALA A 103 22.36 -19.15 -6.80
N HIS A 104 21.55 -18.61 -5.89
CA HIS A 104 21.61 -19.00 -4.48
C HIS A 104 21.05 -20.39 -4.25
N SER A 105 19.95 -20.77 -4.93
CA SER A 105 19.35 -22.09 -4.79
C SER A 105 20.23 -23.22 -5.28
N ASP A 106 21.08 -22.96 -6.29
CA ASP A 106 22.03 -23.95 -6.80
C ASP A 106 23.14 -24.29 -5.78
N SER A 107 23.38 -23.40 -4.81
CA SER A 107 24.41 -23.59 -3.79
C SER A 107 23.93 -24.29 -2.51
N GLU A 108 22.64 -24.29 -2.22
CA GLU A 108 22.05 -24.80 -0.97
C GLU A 108 20.69 -25.48 -1.19
N VAL A 109 20.64 -26.59 -1.93
CA VAL A 109 19.39 -27.35 -2.04
C VAL A 109 19.21 -28.28 -0.85
N SER A 110 18.67 -27.77 0.24
CA SER A 110 17.97 -28.59 1.23
C SER A 110 16.49 -28.62 0.87
N HIS A 111 16.06 -29.67 0.21
CA HIS A 111 14.64 -29.90 -0.07
C HIS A 111 13.86 -30.20 1.20
N THR A 112 13.42 -29.20 1.89
CA THR A 112 12.34 -29.35 2.89
C THR A 112 11.01 -29.00 2.24
N THR A 113 10.57 -29.88 1.33
CA THR A 113 9.29 -29.75 0.61
C THR A 113 8.08 -30.26 1.41
N ASN A 114 8.09 -30.22 2.73
CA ASN A 114 7.02 -30.77 3.55
C ASN A 114 6.12 -29.74 4.22
N TYR A 115 5.99 -28.52 3.67
CA TYR A 115 5.08 -27.50 4.20
C TYR A 115 4.01 -27.06 3.21
N ILE A 116 3.51 -27.99 2.39
CA ILE A 116 2.15 -27.81 1.86
C ILE A 116 1.29 -28.70 2.75
N ASP A 117 0.82 -28.13 3.84
CA ASP A 117 -0.15 -28.75 4.71
C ASP A 117 -1.42 -29.01 3.90
N GLN A 118 -1.74 -30.30 3.69
CA GLN A 118 -2.95 -30.74 2.97
C GLN A 118 -4.23 -30.35 3.74
N ASN A 119 -4.13 -29.69 4.87
CA ASN A 119 -5.23 -29.24 5.71
C ASN A 119 -5.82 -27.87 5.36
N ILE A 120 -5.39 -27.21 4.27
CA ILE A 120 -6.00 -25.94 3.80
C ILE A 120 -7.46 -26.15 3.31
N GLN A 121 -7.98 -27.35 3.25
CA GLN A 121 -9.32 -27.62 2.72
C GLN A 121 -10.48 -27.48 3.71
N GLU A 122 -10.25 -27.36 5.00
CA GLU A 122 -11.31 -26.91 5.89
C GLU A 122 -11.37 -25.39 5.90
N THR A 123 -12.02 -24.82 4.89
CA THR A 123 -12.43 -23.42 4.88
C THR A 123 -13.25 -23.18 6.14
N ILE A 124 -12.62 -22.58 7.16
CA ILE A 124 -13.29 -22.24 8.41
C ILE A 124 -14.45 -21.32 8.04
N LYS A 125 -15.66 -21.82 8.15
CA LYS A 125 -16.89 -21.09 7.83
C LYS A 125 -17.04 -19.94 8.81
N ILE A 126 -16.83 -18.72 8.33
CA ILE A 126 -17.14 -17.52 9.11
C ILE A 126 -18.66 -17.45 9.27
N THR A 127 -19.14 -17.31 10.50
CA THR A 127 -20.56 -17.05 10.74
C THR A 127 -20.96 -15.67 10.21
N LYS A 128 -22.23 -15.46 9.87
CA LYS A 128 -22.73 -14.15 9.41
C LYS A 128 -22.47 -13.05 10.47
N LYS A 129 -22.54 -13.39 11.75
CA LYS A 129 -22.24 -12.49 12.87
C LYS A 129 -20.76 -12.09 12.88
N ASP A 130 -19.86 -13.04 12.68
CA ASP A 130 -18.41 -12.77 12.66
C ASP A 130 -18.05 -11.90 11.45
N LYS A 131 -18.65 -12.17 10.28
CA LYS A 131 -18.45 -11.35 9.08
C LYS A 131 -18.83 -9.89 9.32
N ASN A 132 -20.00 -9.63 9.91
CA ASN A 132 -20.44 -8.27 10.24
C ASN A 132 -19.50 -7.60 11.27
N SER A 133 -19.00 -8.35 12.23
CA SER A 133 -18.05 -7.87 13.23
C SER A 133 -16.69 -7.52 12.60
N LEU A 134 -16.20 -8.33 11.67
CA LEU A 134 -14.96 -8.09 10.93
C LEU A 134 -15.06 -6.86 10.03
N GLU A 135 -16.18 -6.69 9.32
CA GLU A 135 -16.41 -5.48 8.51
C GLU A 135 -16.46 -4.22 9.37
N ALA A 136 -17.08 -4.26 10.54
CA ALA A 136 -17.09 -3.13 11.47
C ALA A 136 -15.68 -2.81 12.00
N ILE A 137 -14.84 -3.82 12.23
CA ILE A 137 -13.42 -3.63 12.61
C ILE A 137 -12.67 -3.00 11.44
N LYS A 138 -12.82 -3.54 10.22
CA LYS A 138 -12.18 -3.03 8.99
C LYS A 138 -12.52 -1.56 8.74
N LEU A 139 -13.79 -1.18 8.91
CA LEU A 139 -14.24 0.20 8.77
C LEU A 139 -13.54 1.11 9.78
N LYS A 140 -13.49 0.73 11.07
CA LYS A 140 -12.81 1.53 12.10
C LYS A 140 -11.32 1.71 11.84
N ILE A 141 -10.64 0.69 11.31
CA ILE A 141 -9.23 0.80 10.94
C ILE A 141 -9.06 1.80 9.79
N ARG A 142 -9.94 1.76 8.79
CA ARG A 142 -9.92 2.71 7.65
C ARG A 142 -10.16 4.14 8.10
N GLU A 143 -11.16 4.38 8.93
CA GLU A 143 -11.47 5.71 9.49
C GLU A 143 -10.29 6.27 10.30
N ALA A 144 -9.69 5.44 11.15
CA ALA A 144 -8.52 5.83 11.92
C ALA A 144 -7.29 6.09 11.02
N ALA A 145 -7.11 5.29 9.97
CA ALA A 145 -6.03 5.50 9.00
C ALA A 145 -6.24 6.78 8.18
N GLU A 146 -7.46 7.08 7.76
CA GLU A 146 -7.78 8.31 7.05
C GLU A 146 -7.50 9.54 7.92
N SER A 147 -7.91 9.51 9.18
CA SER A 147 -7.69 10.61 10.13
C SER A 147 -6.21 10.78 10.50
N GLY A 148 -5.51 9.70 10.83
CA GLY A 148 -4.13 9.77 11.36
C GLY A 148 -3.04 9.67 10.30
N LEU A 149 -3.26 8.89 9.22
CA LEU A 149 -2.28 8.63 8.17
C LEU A 149 -2.58 9.37 6.86
N GLY A 150 -3.57 10.25 6.86
CA GLY A 150 -3.91 11.08 5.72
C GLY A 150 -2.79 12.00 5.26
N VAL A 151 -3.10 12.89 4.32
CA VAL A 151 -2.11 13.82 3.71
C VAL A 151 -1.59 14.83 4.73
N ILE A 152 -2.47 15.34 5.58
CA ILE A 152 -2.12 16.27 6.66
C ILE A 152 -2.08 15.49 7.95
N ARG A 153 -0.92 15.43 8.58
CA ARG A 153 -0.68 14.64 9.79
C ARG A 153 -0.26 15.54 10.94
N ASN A 154 -0.72 15.19 12.13
CA ASN A 154 -0.27 15.81 13.37
C ASN A 154 -0.13 14.73 14.46
N GLU A 155 0.61 15.02 15.49
CA GLU A 155 0.94 14.09 16.57
C GLU A 155 -0.31 13.55 17.28
N LYS A 156 -1.31 14.42 17.50
CA LYS A 156 -2.54 14.06 18.22
C LYS A 156 -3.33 13.00 17.44
N ASP A 157 -3.53 13.22 16.15
CA ASP A 157 -4.32 12.31 15.32
C ASP A 157 -3.58 11.01 15.05
N LEU A 158 -2.24 11.05 14.90
CA LEU A 158 -1.39 9.86 14.82
C LEU A 158 -1.53 8.99 16.07
N LYS A 159 -1.43 9.58 17.26
CA LYS A 159 -1.58 8.85 18.54
C LYS A 159 -2.98 8.25 18.68
N ALA A 160 -4.03 9.01 18.37
CA ALA A 160 -5.41 8.51 18.40
C ALA A 160 -5.64 7.33 17.43
N ALA A 161 -5.04 7.40 16.24
CA ALA A 161 -5.08 6.30 15.28
C ALA A 161 -4.34 5.06 15.82
N MET A 162 -3.16 5.22 16.42
CA MET A 162 -2.40 4.12 17.04
C MET A 162 -3.20 3.44 18.15
N ASP A 163 -3.86 4.20 19.02
CA ASP A 163 -4.72 3.65 20.08
C ASP A 163 -5.88 2.83 19.47
N THR A 164 -6.46 3.34 18.38
CA THR A 164 -7.52 2.63 17.66
C THR A 164 -7.00 1.33 17.05
N PHE A 165 -5.83 1.34 16.40
CA PHE A 165 -5.23 0.13 15.82
C PHE A 165 -4.93 -0.91 16.90
N ALA A 166 -4.36 -0.50 18.02
CA ALA A 166 -4.11 -1.41 19.15
C ALA A 166 -5.40 -2.04 19.70
N ALA A 167 -6.46 -1.23 19.84
CA ALA A 167 -7.76 -1.73 20.26
C ALA A 167 -8.38 -2.72 19.26
N MET A 168 -8.22 -2.48 17.95
CA MET A 168 -8.72 -3.37 16.91
C MET A 168 -7.91 -4.65 16.83
N GLU A 169 -6.59 -4.59 16.96
CA GLU A 169 -5.72 -5.77 17.03
C GLU A 169 -6.13 -6.69 18.19
N LYS A 170 -6.37 -6.13 19.38
CA LYS A 170 -6.87 -6.90 20.53
C LYS A 170 -8.22 -7.54 20.29
N LYS A 171 -9.11 -6.90 19.52
CA LYS A 171 -10.39 -7.50 19.12
C LYS A 171 -10.21 -8.65 18.13
N LEU A 172 -9.29 -8.51 17.19
CA LEU A 172 -9.00 -9.52 16.17
C LEU A 172 -8.44 -10.81 16.75
N GLN A 173 -7.76 -10.76 17.90
CA GLN A 173 -7.29 -11.96 18.63
C GLN A 173 -8.42 -12.92 19.03
N LYS A 174 -9.67 -12.47 19.05
CA LYS A 174 -10.84 -13.30 19.35
C LYS A 174 -11.36 -14.07 18.13
N PHE A 175 -10.83 -13.79 16.94
CA PHE A 175 -11.19 -14.45 15.70
C PHE A 175 -10.09 -15.42 15.28
N ASN A 176 -10.47 -16.43 14.49
CA ASN A 176 -9.50 -17.35 13.95
C ASN A 176 -8.67 -16.67 12.84
N LEU A 177 -7.36 -16.53 13.06
CA LEU A 177 -6.42 -15.92 12.11
C LEU A 177 -6.07 -16.85 10.92
N GLU A 178 -6.40 -18.11 10.95
CA GLU A 178 -6.26 -19.00 9.80
C GLU A 178 -7.26 -18.66 8.69
N ASN A 179 -8.33 -17.93 9.04
CA ASN A 179 -9.26 -17.44 8.05
C ASN A 179 -8.65 -16.28 7.25
N PRO A 180 -8.62 -16.36 5.89
CA PRO A 180 -7.98 -15.35 5.05
C PRO A 180 -8.49 -13.92 5.28
N SER A 181 -9.80 -13.74 5.47
CA SER A 181 -10.38 -12.40 5.70
C SER A 181 -9.98 -11.83 7.06
N THR A 182 -9.91 -12.64 8.10
CA THR A 182 -9.44 -12.22 9.42
C THR A 182 -7.97 -11.86 9.36
N PHE A 183 -7.17 -12.68 8.69
CA PHE A 183 -5.73 -12.47 8.52
C PHE A 183 -5.44 -11.19 7.73
N GLU A 184 -6.16 -10.93 6.64
CA GLU A 184 -6.05 -9.68 5.86
C GLU A 184 -6.27 -8.46 6.76
N ILE A 185 -7.36 -8.45 7.55
CA ILE A 185 -7.67 -7.32 8.43
C ILE A 185 -6.62 -7.17 9.53
N TRP A 186 -6.10 -8.27 10.06
CA TRP A 186 -5.03 -8.25 11.03
C TRP A 186 -3.74 -7.66 10.45
N GLN A 187 -3.32 -8.10 9.25
CA GLN A 187 -2.16 -7.54 8.55
C GLN A 187 -2.34 -6.04 8.25
N MET A 188 -3.53 -5.64 7.79
CA MET A 188 -3.86 -4.23 7.54
C MET A 188 -3.70 -3.40 8.83
N THR A 189 -4.15 -3.92 9.97
CA THR A 189 -4.02 -3.25 11.27
C THR A 189 -2.55 -3.10 11.68
N ARG A 190 -1.76 -4.16 11.52
CA ARG A 190 -0.32 -4.15 11.82
C ARG A 190 0.44 -3.16 10.95
N LEU A 191 0.18 -3.17 9.64
CA LEU A 191 0.80 -2.23 8.71
C LEU A 191 0.45 -0.79 9.06
N ALA A 192 -0.82 -0.48 9.34
CA ALA A 192 -1.26 0.84 9.74
C ALA A 192 -0.57 1.32 11.04
N SER A 193 -0.42 0.43 12.03
CA SER A 193 0.32 0.73 13.26
C SER A 193 1.79 1.06 12.98
N MET A 194 2.46 0.28 12.14
CA MET A 194 3.86 0.53 11.76
C MET A 194 4.02 1.86 11.02
N MET A 195 3.11 2.17 10.11
CA MET A 195 3.10 3.44 9.38
C MET A 195 2.89 4.64 10.31
N ALA A 196 1.99 4.52 11.29
CA ALA A 196 1.73 5.58 12.27
C ALA A 196 2.93 5.80 13.19
N SER A 197 3.57 4.74 13.66
CA SER A 197 4.78 4.81 14.47
C SER A 197 5.92 5.50 13.73
N ALA A 198 6.19 5.09 12.48
CA ALA A 198 7.23 5.70 11.66
C ALA A 198 6.94 7.18 11.34
N ALA A 199 5.68 7.54 11.10
CA ALA A 199 5.28 8.92 10.86
C ALA A 199 5.47 9.80 12.11
N LEU A 200 5.14 9.27 13.29
CA LEU A 200 5.33 9.96 14.57
C LEU A 200 6.81 10.18 14.87
N GLU A 201 7.64 9.16 14.70
CA GLU A 201 9.08 9.24 14.89
C GLU A 201 9.72 10.31 13.97
N LYS A 202 9.30 10.34 12.71
CA LYS A 202 9.78 11.37 11.76
C LYS A 202 9.38 12.79 12.17
N GLN A 203 8.17 13.00 12.67
CA GLN A 203 7.74 14.31 13.16
C GLN A 203 8.55 14.75 14.36
N MET A 204 8.79 13.86 15.33
CA MET A 204 9.59 14.17 16.51
C MET A 204 11.03 14.54 16.14
N ASN A 205 11.62 13.90 15.14
CA ASN A 205 12.98 14.20 14.69
C ASN A 205 13.10 15.52 13.90
N HIS A 206 12.00 16.02 13.31
CA HIS A 206 11.99 17.32 12.62
C HIS A 206 11.78 18.53 13.54
N PHE A 207 11.18 18.33 14.70
CA PHE A 207 10.98 19.40 15.70
C PHE A 207 12.06 19.44 16.78
N GLY A 208 13.03 18.54 16.74
CA GLY A 208 14.15 18.46 17.68
C GLY A 208 15.49 19.01 17.16
N GLN A 209 15.49 19.73 16.01
CA GLN A 209 16.68 20.41 15.45
C GLN A 209 16.50 21.91 15.43
#